data_22743d29c9df9d41bf93927c113ed5fe
#
_entry.id   22743d29c9df9d41bf93927c113ed5fe
#
_cell.length_a   1.000
_cell.length_b   1.000
_cell.length_c   1.000
_cell.angle_alpha   90.00
_cell.angle_beta   90.00
_cell.angle_gamma   90.00
#
_symmetry.space_group_name_H-M   'P 1'
#
loop_
_entity.id
_entity.type
_entity.pdbx_description
1 polymer ?
#
loop_
_entity_poly.entity_id
_entity_poly.type
_entity_poly.pdbx_seq_one_letter_code
_entity_poly.pdbx_strand_id
1 'polypeptide(L)'
;MTFRLMQAALLLSLAGCSASPSQSADAPSIGRPFAVSEVAIFNSPWAMAFLPGSSAALVTEKPGRIWLVDIGSGSKQPVGGVPRVVVSSQGGLLDVKAAPDFTASRLVYLTYSEPSPNRGSGLALARAQLVRDGGGAKLSNVQVLWRDPAGGEGGQFGAIIAFAADNKSLFLSSGERQRFTPAQDPSQPLGKILHLTLDGKPAPGNPMAGRMGAPVVTITDPPRDTEAAKSAEGRQFRWPGPNLTPAETWSSGHRNPYGLAFDAEGRLWETEMGPRGGDELNLILPGKNYGWPLVSEGRNYDGVPIPPGSSRPDFVPPKLFWAPSISPSSLLIYDGKLFPQWKGSGFIGALSGEALVRVTFSGDSAQKADRWDMGSRIRWVGEGPDGGIYLLEDGTRARLLRLTPAKPSG
;
A
#
# COMPACT_ATOMS: atom_id res chain seq x y z
N MET A 1 -34.27 -69.26 -12.73
CA MET A 1 -33.84 -68.30 -13.76
C MET A 1 -34.32 -66.95 -13.31
N THR A 2 -33.48 -66.20 -12.62
CA THR A 2 -33.79 -64.83 -12.13
C THR A 2 -32.63 -63.93 -12.48
N PHE A 3 -32.86 -63.05 -13.45
CA PHE A 3 -31.92 -62.01 -13.91
C PHE A 3 -31.88 -60.89 -12.89
N ARG A 4 -30.67 -60.55 -12.36
CA ARG A 4 -30.41 -59.34 -11.61
C ARG A 4 -29.83 -58.28 -12.53
N LEU A 5 -30.54 -57.17 -12.70
CA LEU A 5 -30.03 -55.96 -13.33
C LEU A 5 -29.07 -55.26 -12.32
N MET A 6 -27.82 -55.04 -12.76
CA MET A 6 -26.86 -54.15 -12.13
C MET A 6 -27.07 -52.74 -12.70
N GLN A 7 -27.49 -51.78 -11.86
CA GLN A 7 -27.44 -50.35 -12.17
C GLN A 7 -26.02 -49.85 -11.87
N ALA A 8 -25.32 -49.38 -12.90
CA ALA A 8 -24.06 -48.66 -12.73
C ALA A 8 -24.37 -47.18 -12.48
N ALA A 9 -24.05 -46.69 -11.32
CA ALA A 9 -24.08 -45.25 -11.01
C ALA A 9 -22.81 -44.58 -11.56
N LEU A 10 -22.99 -43.69 -12.52
CA LEU A 10 -21.94 -42.86 -13.11
C LEU A 10 -21.70 -41.64 -12.18
N LEU A 11 -20.62 -41.65 -11.40
CA LEU A 11 -20.17 -40.53 -10.63
C LEU A 11 -19.45 -39.56 -11.59
N LEU A 12 -20.09 -38.44 -11.93
CA LEU A 12 -19.41 -37.29 -12.54
C LEU A 12 -18.58 -36.56 -11.46
N SER A 13 -17.28 -36.73 -11.52
CA SER A 13 -16.34 -35.89 -10.78
C SER A 13 -16.21 -34.55 -11.50
N LEU A 14 -16.79 -33.49 -10.91
CA LEU A 14 -16.50 -32.10 -11.27
C LEU A 14 -15.07 -31.77 -10.81
N ALA A 15 -14.10 -31.88 -11.70
CA ALA A 15 -12.78 -31.34 -11.52
C ALA A 15 -12.88 -29.80 -11.60
N GLY A 16 -12.91 -29.15 -10.47
CA GLY A 16 -12.73 -27.70 -10.38
C GLY A 16 -11.31 -27.35 -10.80
N CYS A 17 -11.13 -26.81 -12.00
CA CYS A 17 -9.87 -26.20 -12.42
C CYS A 17 -9.62 -24.96 -11.55
N SER A 18 -8.84 -25.09 -10.49
CA SER A 18 -8.17 -23.96 -9.86
C SER A 18 -7.12 -23.47 -10.86
N ALA A 19 -7.42 -22.36 -11.54
CA ALA A 19 -6.45 -21.71 -12.41
C ALA A 19 -5.27 -21.20 -11.54
N SER A 20 -4.10 -21.79 -11.73
CA SER A 20 -2.86 -21.24 -11.17
C SER A 20 -2.65 -19.83 -11.70
N PRO A 21 -2.16 -18.87 -10.86
CA PRO A 21 -1.86 -17.53 -11.33
C PRO A 21 -0.83 -17.61 -12.45
N SER A 22 -1.20 -17.11 -13.63
CA SER A 22 -0.33 -17.18 -14.79
C SER A 22 0.75 -16.10 -14.68
N GLN A 23 2.01 -16.52 -14.77
CA GLN A 23 3.12 -15.61 -15.07
C GLN A 23 2.94 -15.15 -16.53
N SER A 24 2.08 -14.16 -16.77
CA SER A 24 2.07 -13.50 -18.06
C SER A 24 3.36 -12.71 -18.22
N ALA A 25 4.08 -12.89 -19.32
CA ALA A 25 5.24 -12.06 -19.64
C ALA A 25 4.87 -10.57 -19.51
N ASP A 26 5.80 -9.72 -19.07
CA ASP A 26 5.58 -8.28 -19.09
C ASP A 26 5.23 -7.87 -20.51
N ALA A 27 4.20 -7.03 -20.64
CA ALA A 27 3.85 -6.46 -21.93
C ALA A 27 5.06 -5.69 -22.50
N PRO A 28 5.34 -5.81 -23.83
CA PRO A 28 6.48 -5.09 -24.41
C PRO A 28 6.33 -3.60 -24.20
N SER A 29 7.47 -2.91 -23.99
CA SER A 29 7.51 -1.45 -23.87
C SER A 29 7.09 -0.81 -25.21
N ILE A 30 5.84 -0.34 -25.23
CA ILE A 30 5.28 0.41 -26.37
C ILE A 30 5.70 1.88 -26.21
N GLY A 31 5.83 2.63 -27.31
CA GLY A 31 6.04 4.08 -27.26
C GLY A 31 5.01 4.75 -26.35
N ARG A 32 5.41 5.72 -25.55
CA ARG A 32 4.54 6.40 -24.57
C ARG A 32 3.36 7.07 -25.26
N PRO A 33 2.11 6.70 -24.99
CA PRO A 33 0.93 7.34 -25.60
C PRO A 33 0.53 8.65 -24.90
N PHE A 34 1.45 9.21 -24.11
CA PHE A 34 1.25 10.43 -23.33
C PHE A 34 2.47 11.36 -23.42
N ALA A 35 2.21 12.65 -23.31
CA ALA A 35 3.23 13.67 -23.08
C ALA A 35 3.49 13.79 -21.58
N VAL A 36 4.75 14.13 -21.24
CA VAL A 36 5.22 14.30 -19.86
C VAL A 36 5.64 15.75 -19.68
N SER A 37 5.16 16.40 -18.64
CA SER A 37 5.60 17.74 -18.23
C SER A 37 6.03 17.73 -16.77
N GLU A 38 7.11 18.45 -16.45
CA GLU A 38 7.57 18.68 -15.09
C GLU A 38 6.74 19.78 -14.44
N VAL A 39 6.30 19.57 -13.19
CA VAL A 39 5.56 20.54 -12.39
C VAL A 39 6.45 21.18 -11.34
N ALA A 40 7.18 20.36 -10.57
CA ALA A 40 8.05 20.81 -9.48
C ALA A 40 9.11 19.76 -9.15
N ILE A 41 10.11 20.14 -8.33
CA ILE A 41 11.20 19.26 -7.88
C ILE A 41 11.18 19.17 -6.34
N PHE A 42 11.43 17.96 -5.80
CA PHE A 42 11.43 17.66 -4.38
C PHE A 42 12.70 16.89 -3.98
N ASN A 43 12.88 16.75 -2.66
CA ASN A 43 13.98 15.95 -2.09
C ASN A 43 13.43 14.78 -1.30
N SER A 44 13.57 13.58 -1.85
CA SER A 44 13.04 12.35 -1.28
C SER A 44 11.52 12.41 -1.00
N PRO A 45 10.69 12.79 -2.01
CA PRO A 45 9.24 12.82 -1.82
C PRO A 45 8.71 11.41 -1.59
N TRP A 46 7.58 11.30 -0.87
CA TRP A 46 7.00 10.00 -0.59
C TRP A 46 5.57 9.86 -1.10
N ALA A 47 4.71 10.83 -0.83
CA ALA A 47 3.32 10.82 -1.27
C ALA A 47 2.81 12.22 -1.59
N MET A 48 1.66 12.26 -2.26
CA MET A 48 0.95 13.49 -2.60
C MET A 48 -0.54 13.35 -2.38
N ALA A 49 -1.19 14.43 -1.95
CA ALA A 49 -2.63 14.53 -1.85
C ALA A 49 -3.11 15.85 -2.46
N PHE A 50 -3.97 15.79 -3.46
CA PHE A 50 -4.68 16.96 -3.97
C PHE A 50 -5.68 17.46 -2.93
N LEU A 51 -5.79 18.78 -2.78
CA LEU A 51 -6.72 19.39 -1.83
C LEU A 51 -8.03 19.70 -2.54
N PRO A 52 -9.15 19.08 -2.14
CA PRO A 52 -10.45 19.31 -2.76
C PRO A 52 -10.83 20.79 -2.81
N GLY A 53 -11.36 21.24 -3.96
CA GLY A 53 -11.79 22.61 -4.19
C GLY A 53 -10.66 23.62 -4.42
N SER A 54 -9.44 23.17 -4.73
CA SER A 54 -8.31 24.05 -5.02
C SER A 54 -7.37 23.46 -6.07
N SER A 55 -6.47 24.28 -6.62
CA SER A 55 -5.34 23.87 -7.48
C SER A 55 -4.13 23.36 -6.67
N ALA A 56 -4.26 23.27 -5.35
CA ALA A 56 -3.13 22.92 -4.49
C ALA A 56 -3.11 21.44 -4.11
N ALA A 57 -1.90 20.97 -3.80
CA ALA A 57 -1.67 19.65 -3.25
C ALA A 57 -0.67 19.70 -2.10
N LEU A 58 -0.72 18.71 -1.21
CA LEU A 58 0.33 18.45 -0.24
C LEU A 58 1.29 17.40 -0.81
N VAL A 59 2.58 17.62 -0.64
CA VAL A 59 3.63 16.63 -0.94
C VAL A 59 4.46 16.40 0.31
N THR A 60 4.56 15.14 0.72
CA THR A 60 5.43 14.74 1.83
C THR A 60 6.83 14.42 1.33
N GLU A 61 7.85 14.81 2.11
CA GLU A 61 9.23 14.37 1.93
C GLU A 61 9.65 13.54 3.16
N LYS A 62 10.28 12.38 2.91
CA LYS A 62 10.74 11.44 3.95
C LYS A 62 11.43 12.10 5.16
N PRO A 63 12.29 13.12 4.97
CA PRO A 63 12.96 13.79 6.10
C PRO A 63 12.03 14.52 7.09
N GLY A 64 10.72 14.51 6.88
CA GLY A 64 9.77 15.17 7.80
C GLY A 64 9.39 16.56 7.33
N ARG A 65 9.28 16.79 6.02
CA ARG A 65 8.76 18.04 5.45
C ARG A 65 7.48 17.80 4.70
N ILE A 66 6.59 18.77 4.72
CA ILE A 66 5.41 18.85 3.87
C ILE A 66 5.48 20.14 3.06
N TRP A 67 5.19 20.03 1.79
CA TRP A 67 5.04 21.18 0.89
C TRP A 67 3.59 21.34 0.50
N LEU A 68 3.08 22.57 0.54
CA LEU A 68 1.88 22.99 -0.15
C LEU A 68 2.30 23.48 -1.54
N VAL A 69 1.81 22.81 -2.58
CA VAL A 69 2.22 23.01 -3.97
C VAL A 69 1.04 23.53 -4.76
N ASP A 70 1.20 24.62 -5.47
CA ASP A 70 0.28 25.03 -6.51
C ASP A 70 0.61 24.28 -7.81
N ILE A 71 -0.32 23.47 -8.27
CA ILE A 71 -0.09 22.56 -9.41
C ILE A 71 0.04 23.30 -10.74
N GLY A 72 -0.62 24.45 -10.87
CA GLY A 72 -0.58 25.25 -12.10
C GLY A 72 0.76 25.94 -12.32
N SER A 73 1.35 26.47 -11.25
CA SER A 73 2.61 27.23 -11.31
C SER A 73 3.84 26.42 -10.88
N GLY A 74 3.65 25.29 -10.20
CA GLY A 74 4.74 24.53 -9.57
C GLY A 74 5.33 25.21 -8.33
N SER A 75 4.79 26.36 -7.90
CA SER A 75 5.28 27.04 -6.69
C SER A 75 4.96 26.24 -5.45
N LYS A 76 5.85 26.26 -4.46
CA LYS A 76 5.70 25.48 -3.23
C LYS A 76 6.02 26.29 -1.99
N GLN A 77 5.25 26.07 -0.93
CA GLN A 77 5.43 26.67 0.39
C GLN A 77 5.60 25.58 1.44
N PRO A 78 6.48 25.76 2.42
CA PRO A 78 6.60 24.78 3.51
C PRO A 78 5.36 24.82 4.40
N VAL A 79 4.95 23.63 4.87
CA VAL A 79 3.88 23.46 5.86
C VAL A 79 4.51 23.22 7.23
N GLY A 80 4.23 24.08 8.20
CA GLY A 80 4.69 23.95 9.56
C GLY A 80 3.90 22.92 10.39
N GLY A 81 4.33 22.63 11.62
CA GLY A 81 3.59 21.77 12.56
C GLY A 81 3.64 20.27 12.23
N VAL A 82 4.58 19.83 11.42
CA VAL A 82 4.77 18.42 11.05
C VAL A 82 5.25 17.63 12.28
N PRO A 83 4.71 16.43 12.54
CA PRO A 83 5.18 15.58 13.62
C PRO A 83 6.66 15.24 13.49
N ARG A 84 7.31 14.97 14.64
CA ARG A 84 8.69 14.46 14.65
C ARG A 84 8.72 13.05 14.04
N VAL A 85 9.59 12.83 13.07
CA VAL A 85 9.77 11.55 12.40
C VAL A 85 11.16 10.96 12.65
N VAL A 86 11.27 9.64 12.57
CA VAL A 86 12.55 8.92 12.54
C VAL A 86 12.87 8.54 11.10
N VAL A 87 13.91 9.13 10.54
CA VAL A 87 14.38 8.81 9.20
C VAL A 87 15.40 7.68 9.29
N SER A 88 14.92 6.46 9.16
CA SER A 88 15.78 5.27 9.18
C SER A 88 15.23 4.23 8.21
N SER A 89 16.09 3.62 7.40
CA SER A 89 15.70 2.63 6.38
C SER A 89 14.60 3.20 5.47
N GLN A 90 13.42 2.59 5.44
CA GLN A 90 12.26 3.05 4.64
C GLN A 90 11.34 3.99 5.44
N GLY A 91 11.63 4.25 6.72
CA GLY A 91 10.86 5.14 7.58
C GLY A 91 11.11 6.62 7.32
N GLY A 92 10.23 7.45 7.83
CA GLY A 92 10.21 8.90 7.70
C GLY A 92 8.79 9.43 7.75
N LEU A 93 8.54 10.58 7.11
CA LEU A 93 7.19 11.03 6.81
C LEU A 93 6.72 10.31 5.54
N LEU A 94 5.55 9.68 5.61
CA LEU A 94 5.11 8.70 4.62
C LEU A 94 3.85 9.20 3.89
N ASP A 95 2.71 8.54 4.02
CA ASP A 95 1.51 8.91 3.25
C ASP A 95 0.82 10.17 3.80
N VAL A 96 0.10 10.84 2.91
CA VAL A 96 -0.78 11.97 3.22
C VAL A 96 -2.07 11.87 2.41
N LYS A 97 -3.21 12.08 3.07
CA LYS A 97 -4.53 12.12 2.44
C LYS A 97 -5.35 13.29 2.96
N ALA A 98 -6.03 14.00 2.08
CA ALA A 98 -7.10 14.91 2.49
C ALA A 98 -8.30 14.09 3.01
N ALA A 99 -8.91 14.51 4.10
CA ALA A 99 -10.12 13.86 4.60
C ALA A 99 -11.24 13.87 3.57
N PRO A 100 -12.15 12.90 3.57
CA PRO A 100 -13.30 12.90 2.64
C PRO A 100 -14.13 14.17 2.72
N ASP A 101 -14.23 14.78 3.89
CA ASP A 101 -14.94 16.04 4.16
C ASP A 101 -14.01 17.27 4.21
N PHE A 102 -12.81 17.18 3.61
CA PHE A 102 -11.76 18.21 3.70
C PHE A 102 -12.27 19.64 3.43
N THR A 103 -13.17 19.80 2.49
CA THR A 103 -13.72 21.14 2.14
C THR A 103 -14.35 21.83 3.36
N ALA A 104 -14.97 21.06 4.25
CA ALA A 104 -15.57 21.56 5.49
C ALA A 104 -14.60 21.51 6.67
N SER A 105 -13.96 20.35 6.89
CA SER A 105 -13.16 20.09 8.09
C SER A 105 -11.74 20.62 8.02
N ARG A 106 -11.17 20.73 6.82
CA ARG A 106 -9.73 21.02 6.59
C ARG A 106 -8.81 19.96 7.20
N LEU A 107 -9.33 18.76 7.46
CA LEU A 107 -8.55 17.67 8.06
C LEU A 107 -7.69 16.96 7.01
N VAL A 108 -6.50 16.59 7.41
CA VAL A 108 -5.58 15.71 6.67
C VAL A 108 -5.13 14.57 7.55
N TYR A 109 -4.92 13.40 6.94
CA TYR A 109 -4.38 12.22 7.60
C TYR A 109 -2.95 11.99 7.13
N LEU A 110 -2.09 11.58 8.05
CA LEU A 110 -0.67 11.38 7.82
C LEU A 110 -0.24 10.05 8.41
N THR A 111 0.64 9.36 7.72
CA THR A 111 1.41 8.25 8.31
C THR A 111 2.88 8.61 8.38
N TYR A 112 3.54 8.13 9.42
CA TYR A 112 4.96 8.38 9.63
C TYR A 112 5.56 7.37 10.60
N SER A 113 6.89 7.26 10.58
CA SER A 113 7.62 6.52 11.61
C SER A 113 7.90 7.44 12.80
N GLU A 114 7.21 7.19 13.91
CA GLU A 114 7.45 7.94 15.17
C GLU A 114 8.56 7.29 16.01
N PRO A 115 9.28 8.06 16.83
CA PRO A 115 10.22 7.49 17.80
C PRO A 115 9.50 6.53 18.75
N SER A 116 10.01 5.32 18.89
CA SER A 116 9.49 4.37 19.88
C SER A 116 10.21 4.53 21.22
N PRO A 117 9.49 4.52 22.36
CA PRO A 117 10.13 4.55 23.67
C PRO A 117 10.95 3.29 23.96
N ASN A 118 10.70 2.20 23.24
CA ASN A 118 11.40 0.93 23.49
C ASN A 118 12.69 0.81 22.69
N ARG A 119 12.65 1.13 21.39
CA ARG A 119 13.80 1.16 20.48
C ARG A 119 13.32 1.54 19.07
N GLY A 120 14.19 2.21 18.29
CA GLY A 120 13.92 2.49 16.88
C GLY A 120 12.66 3.32 16.65
N SER A 121 11.76 2.83 15.80
CA SER A 121 10.54 3.56 15.43
C SER A 121 9.36 2.63 15.21
N GLY A 122 8.14 3.15 15.39
CA GLY A 122 6.88 2.50 15.06
C GLY A 122 6.10 3.27 13.99
N LEU A 123 5.22 2.59 13.27
CA LEU A 123 4.27 3.25 12.38
C LEU A 123 3.22 3.99 13.20
N ALA A 124 2.94 5.24 12.84
CA ALA A 124 1.85 6.03 13.40
C ALA A 124 0.93 6.55 12.30
N LEU A 125 -0.36 6.61 12.60
CA LEU A 125 -1.40 7.30 11.86
C LEU A 125 -1.83 8.52 12.67
N ALA A 126 -1.77 9.71 12.09
CA ALA A 126 -2.26 10.94 12.72
C ALA A 126 -3.25 11.67 11.82
N ARG A 127 -4.07 12.49 12.46
CA ARG A 127 -4.97 13.46 11.83
C ARG A 127 -4.59 14.86 12.30
N ALA A 128 -4.64 15.84 11.41
CA ALA A 128 -4.36 17.22 11.74
C ALA A 128 -5.25 18.16 10.92
N GLN A 129 -5.43 19.40 11.37
CA GLN A 129 -6.11 20.44 10.62
C GLN A 129 -5.09 21.25 9.83
N LEU A 130 -5.28 21.36 8.52
CA LEU A 130 -4.48 22.25 7.67
C LEU A 130 -5.02 23.68 7.77
N VAL A 131 -4.26 24.56 8.45
CA VAL A 131 -4.56 25.98 8.58
C VAL A 131 -3.71 26.75 7.58
N ARG A 132 -4.35 27.65 6.83
CA ARG A 132 -3.70 28.59 5.91
C ARG A 132 -4.02 29.99 6.39
N ASP A 133 -3.00 30.77 6.67
CA ASP A 133 -3.09 32.21 6.95
C ASP A 133 -2.30 32.96 5.88
N GLY A 134 -2.51 34.29 5.76
CA GLY A 134 -1.98 35.10 4.66
C GLY A 134 -0.45 35.08 4.48
N GLY A 135 0.29 34.32 5.26
CA GLY A 135 1.74 34.18 5.18
C GLY A 135 2.26 32.75 5.10
N GLY A 136 1.41 31.70 5.21
CA GLY A 136 1.89 30.33 5.20
C GLY A 136 0.83 29.25 5.37
N ALA A 137 1.30 28.04 5.60
CA ALA A 137 0.47 26.88 5.91
C ALA A 137 1.07 26.11 7.09
N LYS A 138 0.22 25.57 7.96
CA LYS A 138 0.65 24.73 9.08
C LYS A 138 -0.39 23.67 9.43
N LEU A 139 0.10 22.56 9.97
CA LEU A 139 -0.72 21.59 10.66
C LEU A 139 -0.97 22.05 12.10
N SER A 140 -2.21 22.07 12.52
CA SER A 140 -2.63 22.33 13.89
C SER A 140 -3.45 21.16 14.42
N ASN A 141 -3.58 21.07 15.75
CA ASN A 141 -4.35 20.02 16.39
C ASN A 141 -3.93 18.60 15.93
N VAL A 142 -2.63 18.36 15.81
CA VAL A 142 -2.09 17.06 15.43
C VAL A 142 -2.48 16.02 16.49
N GLN A 143 -3.21 15.01 16.07
CA GLN A 143 -3.74 13.96 16.93
C GLN A 143 -3.32 12.59 16.39
N VAL A 144 -2.55 11.84 17.18
CA VAL A 144 -2.20 10.45 16.84
C VAL A 144 -3.41 9.58 17.11
N LEU A 145 -3.90 8.93 16.09
CA LEU A 145 -5.11 8.10 16.11
C LEU A 145 -4.79 6.63 16.38
N TRP A 146 -3.69 6.16 15.78
CA TRP A 146 -3.23 4.78 15.90
C TRP A 146 -1.70 4.73 15.83
N ARG A 147 -1.11 3.73 16.46
CA ARG A 147 0.33 3.47 16.42
C ARG A 147 0.66 2.00 16.64
N ASP A 148 1.78 1.55 16.06
CA ASP A 148 2.48 0.35 16.50
C ASP A 148 3.26 0.67 17.79
N PRO A 149 2.81 0.20 18.96
CA PRO A 149 3.45 0.56 20.23
C PRO A 149 4.76 -0.18 20.47
N ALA A 150 4.97 -1.29 19.76
CA ALA A 150 6.14 -2.12 19.95
C ALA A 150 7.41 -1.48 19.39
N GLY A 151 7.27 -0.75 18.29
CA GLY A 151 8.39 -0.12 17.59
C GLY A 151 9.48 -1.10 17.20
N GLY A 152 10.65 -0.61 16.91
CA GLY A 152 11.87 -1.39 16.64
C GLY A 152 12.60 -0.97 15.37
N GLU A 153 13.60 -1.75 15.01
CA GLU A 153 14.39 -1.56 13.79
C GLU A 153 13.67 -2.12 12.55
N GLY A 154 14.23 -1.88 11.38
CA GLY A 154 13.76 -2.41 10.10
C GLY A 154 12.97 -1.42 9.25
N GLY A 155 12.89 -1.75 7.95
CA GLY A 155 12.07 -1.06 6.95
C GLY A 155 10.66 -1.62 6.87
N GLN A 156 10.07 -1.61 5.65
CA GLN A 156 8.78 -2.25 5.34
C GLN A 156 7.64 -1.78 6.25
N PHE A 157 7.35 -0.47 6.18
CA PHE A 157 6.30 0.13 6.99
C PHE A 157 4.89 -0.05 6.41
N GLY A 158 4.75 -0.33 5.09
CA GLY A 158 3.46 -0.19 4.41
C GLY A 158 3.02 1.28 4.42
N ALA A 159 2.16 1.66 5.38
CA ALA A 159 1.82 3.03 5.70
C ALA A 159 0.81 3.74 4.77
N ILE A 160 0.15 3.02 3.87
CA ILE A 160 -0.81 3.59 2.92
C ILE A 160 -2.18 3.72 3.56
N ILE A 161 -2.83 4.87 3.33
CA ILE A 161 -4.19 5.16 3.74
C ILE A 161 -5.13 5.06 2.52
N ALA A 162 -6.22 4.32 2.65
CA ALA A 162 -7.34 4.35 1.72
C ALA A 162 -8.64 4.58 2.48
N PHE A 163 -9.41 5.62 2.13
CA PHE A 163 -10.75 5.81 2.71
C PHE A 163 -11.73 4.83 2.08
N ALA A 164 -12.61 4.28 2.90
CA ALA A 164 -13.72 3.45 2.41
C ALA A 164 -14.68 4.27 1.55
N ALA A 165 -15.38 3.62 0.63
CA ALA A 165 -16.29 4.30 -0.31
C ALA A 165 -17.43 5.07 0.38
N ASP A 166 -17.82 4.67 1.59
CA ASP A 166 -18.83 5.36 2.40
C ASP A 166 -18.27 6.57 3.16
N ASN A 167 -16.98 6.84 3.08
CA ASN A 167 -16.28 7.92 3.76
C ASN A 167 -16.37 7.91 5.30
N LYS A 168 -16.71 6.78 5.92
CA LYS A 168 -16.89 6.65 7.39
C LYS A 168 -15.74 5.92 8.08
N SER A 169 -14.89 5.28 7.31
CA SER A 169 -13.74 4.52 7.80
C SER A 169 -12.56 4.63 6.85
N LEU A 170 -11.43 4.11 7.26
CA LEU A 170 -10.22 4.04 6.48
C LEU A 170 -9.54 2.68 6.64
N PHE A 171 -8.79 2.31 5.62
CA PHE A 171 -7.88 1.18 5.64
C PHE A 171 -6.45 1.71 5.75
N LEU A 172 -5.65 1.05 6.60
CA LEU A 172 -4.24 1.36 6.82
C LEU A 172 -3.41 0.11 6.55
N SER A 173 -2.48 0.20 5.63
CA SER A 173 -1.52 -0.87 5.45
C SER A 173 -0.40 -0.79 6.48
N SER A 174 -0.03 -1.92 7.05
CA SER A 174 1.06 -2.07 8.03
C SER A 174 1.99 -3.18 7.56
N GLY A 175 3.20 -2.83 7.16
CA GLY A 175 4.21 -3.79 6.72
C GLY A 175 4.78 -4.60 7.88
N GLU A 176 5.41 -5.73 7.57
CA GLU A 176 5.87 -6.69 8.59
C GLU A 176 7.24 -6.32 9.23
N ARG A 177 7.84 -5.21 8.81
CA ARG A 177 9.04 -4.61 9.40
C ARG A 177 10.28 -5.51 9.33
N GLN A 178 10.39 -6.36 8.30
CA GLN A 178 11.45 -7.34 8.09
C GLN A 178 11.54 -8.41 9.20
N ARG A 179 10.40 -8.75 9.83
CA ARG A 179 10.33 -9.66 10.98
C ARG A 179 9.67 -10.99 10.68
N PHE A 180 9.11 -11.18 9.49
CA PHE A 180 8.45 -12.40 9.01
C PHE A 180 7.23 -12.82 9.87
N THR A 181 7.49 -13.38 11.05
CA THR A 181 6.48 -14.02 11.90
C THR A 181 5.29 -13.16 12.30
N PRO A 182 5.42 -11.84 12.54
CA PRO A 182 4.27 -11.00 12.89
C PRO A 182 3.16 -11.00 11.84
N ALA A 183 3.47 -11.21 10.55
CA ALA A 183 2.48 -11.26 9.50
C ALA A 183 1.42 -12.36 9.73
N GLN A 184 1.80 -13.44 10.44
CA GLN A 184 0.93 -14.56 10.79
C GLN A 184 0.40 -14.50 12.24
N ASP A 185 0.93 -13.62 13.08
CA ASP A 185 0.50 -13.48 14.47
C ASP A 185 -0.72 -12.53 14.57
N PRO A 186 -1.90 -13.00 15.00
CA PRO A 186 -3.08 -12.15 15.14
C PRO A 186 -2.95 -11.09 16.25
N SER A 187 -1.98 -11.23 17.15
CA SER A 187 -1.73 -10.28 18.24
C SER A 187 -0.76 -9.17 17.88
N GLN A 188 -0.21 -9.14 16.67
CA GLN A 188 0.73 -8.14 16.19
C GLN A 188 0.18 -7.41 14.96
N PRO A 189 0.24 -6.05 14.89
CA PRO A 189 -0.36 -5.28 13.80
C PRO A 189 0.50 -5.25 12.54
N LEU A 190 1.62 -5.94 12.51
CA LEU A 190 2.58 -5.97 11.43
C LEU A 190 2.20 -7.02 10.37
N GLY A 191 2.38 -6.70 9.08
CA GLY A 191 1.95 -7.54 7.97
C GLY A 191 0.44 -7.67 7.86
N LYS A 192 -0.28 -6.56 8.05
CA LYS A 192 -1.74 -6.47 8.08
C LYS A 192 -2.27 -5.34 7.20
N ILE A 193 -3.49 -5.51 6.72
CA ILE A 193 -4.35 -4.38 6.36
C ILE A 193 -5.31 -4.19 7.53
N LEU A 194 -5.30 -3.01 8.13
CA LEU A 194 -6.14 -2.62 9.25
C LEU A 194 -7.35 -1.85 8.71
N HIS A 195 -8.53 -2.03 9.33
CA HIS A 195 -9.73 -1.26 9.03
C HIS A 195 -10.18 -0.52 10.27
N LEU A 196 -10.10 0.80 10.21
CA LEU A 196 -10.26 1.71 11.32
C LEU A 196 -11.36 2.73 11.05
N THR A 197 -12.03 3.20 12.08
CA THR A 197 -12.86 4.41 11.98
C THR A 197 -11.98 5.63 11.69
N LEU A 198 -12.58 6.74 11.29
CA LEU A 198 -11.86 8.00 11.08
C LEU A 198 -11.17 8.55 12.35
N ASP A 199 -11.52 8.00 13.52
CA ASP A 199 -10.88 8.30 14.81
C ASP A 199 -9.87 7.23 15.26
N GLY A 200 -9.50 6.30 14.38
CA GLY A 200 -8.46 5.29 14.63
C GLY A 200 -8.88 4.16 15.57
N LYS A 201 -10.19 3.90 15.72
CA LYS A 201 -10.72 2.77 16.48
C LYS A 201 -11.02 1.61 15.53
N PRO A 202 -11.11 0.36 16.01
CA PRO A 202 -11.58 -0.75 15.19
C PRO A 202 -12.91 -0.39 14.51
N ALA A 203 -12.97 -0.51 13.17
CA ALA A 203 -14.18 -0.20 12.44
C ALA A 203 -15.23 -1.31 12.58
N PRO A 204 -16.53 -0.98 12.51
CA PRO A 204 -17.58 -1.97 12.45
C PRO A 204 -17.42 -2.91 11.25
N GLY A 205 -17.79 -4.18 11.43
CA GLY A 205 -17.73 -5.18 10.36
C GLY A 205 -16.35 -5.85 10.18
N ASN A 206 -15.37 -5.55 11.02
CA ASN A 206 -14.11 -6.27 11.02
C ASN A 206 -14.29 -7.75 11.36
N PRO A 207 -13.56 -8.65 10.69
CA PRO A 207 -13.75 -10.10 10.85
C PRO A 207 -13.61 -10.61 12.28
N MET A 208 -12.75 -9.97 13.08
CA MET A 208 -12.51 -10.35 14.47
C MET A 208 -12.97 -9.25 15.45
N ALA A 209 -14.05 -8.53 15.12
CA ALA A 209 -14.61 -7.48 15.99
C ALA A 209 -14.80 -7.97 17.42
N GLY A 210 -14.41 -7.15 18.40
CA GLY A 210 -14.49 -7.47 19.83
C GLY A 210 -13.41 -8.43 20.35
N ARG A 211 -12.56 -9.01 19.48
CA ARG A 211 -11.46 -9.85 19.93
C ARG A 211 -10.28 -9.00 20.40
N MET A 212 -9.61 -9.52 21.43
CA MET A 212 -8.36 -8.96 21.94
C MET A 212 -7.18 -9.90 21.62
N GLY A 213 -6.04 -9.31 21.33
CA GLY A 213 -4.78 -10.03 21.18
C GLY A 213 -4.11 -10.32 22.52
N ALA A 214 -3.03 -11.07 22.48
CA ALA A 214 -2.23 -11.37 23.66
C ALA A 214 -1.69 -10.09 24.30
N PRO A 215 -1.72 -9.98 25.63
CA PRO A 215 -1.20 -8.81 26.35
C PRO A 215 0.34 -8.75 26.33
N VAL A 216 0.99 -9.84 25.98
CA VAL A 216 2.44 -9.95 25.80
C VAL A 216 2.69 -10.67 24.47
N VAL A 217 3.54 -10.10 23.62
CA VAL A 217 3.95 -10.67 22.33
C VAL A 217 5.47 -10.77 22.27
N THR A 218 5.97 -11.68 21.44
CA THR A 218 7.41 -11.79 21.16
C THR A 218 7.76 -10.91 19.96
N ILE A 219 8.67 -9.98 20.13
CA ILE A 219 9.16 -9.10 19.07
C ILE A 219 10.58 -9.53 18.72
N THR A 220 10.82 -9.69 17.43
CA THR A 220 12.13 -9.93 16.86
C THR A 220 12.59 -8.66 16.18
N ASP A 221 13.74 -8.09 16.57
CA ASP A 221 14.33 -6.97 15.84
C ASP A 221 15.17 -7.54 14.70
N PRO A 222 14.88 -7.20 13.43
CA PRO A 222 15.57 -7.80 12.30
C PRO A 222 17.01 -7.31 12.24
N PRO A 223 17.96 -8.20 11.95
CA PRO A 223 19.24 -7.80 11.39
C PRO A 223 18.99 -7.24 9.97
N ARG A 224 20.03 -6.79 9.30
CA ARG A 224 19.93 -6.26 7.93
C ARG A 224 19.46 -7.27 6.90
N ASP A 225 19.72 -8.53 7.14
CA ASP A 225 19.30 -9.64 6.29
C ASP A 225 17.97 -10.23 6.80
N THR A 226 17.00 -10.35 5.92
CA THR A 226 15.65 -10.81 6.26
C THR A 226 15.60 -12.26 6.70
N GLU A 227 16.47 -13.14 6.16
CA GLU A 227 16.52 -14.55 6.61
C GLU A 227 17.01 -14.70 8.05
N ALA A 228 17.97 -13.88 8.45
CA ALA A 228 18.47 -13.92 9.81
C ALA A 228 17.43 -13.48 10.85
N ALA A 229 16.37 -12.75 10.44
CA ALA A 229 15.28 -12.41 11.35
C ALA A 229 14.50 -13.63 11.84
N LYS A 230 14.47 -14.72 11.08
CA LYS A 230 13.83 -15.99 11.50
C LYS A 230 14.54 -16.64 12.68
N SER A 231 15.84 -16.44 12.82
CA SER A 231 16.68 -16.97 13.90
C SER A 231 17.09 -15.92 14.93
N ALA A 232 16.68 -14.67 14.75
CA ALA A 232 17.00 -13.60 15.67
C ALA A 232 16.32 -13.83 17.03
N GLU A 233 17.01 -13.45 18.12
CA GLU A 233 16.47 -13.55 19.46
C GLU A 233 15.22 -12.67 19.62
N GLY A 234 14.16 -13.25 20.16
CA GLY A 234 12.92 -12.56 20.47
C GLY A 234 12.95 -11.92 21.85
N ARG A 235 12.44 -10.70 21.97
CA ARG A 235 12.18 -10.03 23.26
C ARG A 235 10.69 -9.98 23.55
N GLN A 236 10.32 -10.10 24.82
CA GLN A 236 8.94 -9.96 25.24
C GLN A 236 8.55 -8.47 25.26
N PHE A 237 7.41 -8.18 24.69
CA PHE A 237 6.80 -6.84 24.71
C PHE A 237 5.40 -6.92 25.30
N ARG A 238 5.17 -6.15 26.37
CA ARG A 238 3.86 -5.99 26.99
C ARG A 238 3.14 -4.79 26.40
N TRP A 239 1.92 -5.01 25.88
CA TRP A 239 1.08 -3.94 25.41
C TRP A 239 0.82 -2.91 26.52
N PRO A 240 0.84 -1.60 26.21
CA PRO A 240 0.59 -0.53 27.19
C PRO A 240 -0.88 -0.42 27.62
N GLY A 241 -1.75 -1.22 27.07
CA GLY A 241 -3.20 -1.29 27.32
C GLY A 241 -3.82 -2.51 26.65
N PRO A 242 -5.13 -2.53 26.39
CA PRO A 242 -5.77 -3.59 25.63
C PRO A 242 -5.15 -3.72 24.23
N ASN A 243 -4.80 -4.94 23.85
CA ASN A 243 -4.31 -5.22 22.51
C ASN A 243 -5.49 -5.40 21.56
N LEU A 244 -5.84 -4.35 20.81
CA LEU A 244 -6.97 -4.34 19.88
C LEU A 244 -6.63 -4.87 18.48
N THR A 245 -5.40 -5.31 18.24
CA THR A 245 -4.93 -5.74 16.93
C THR A 245 -5.88 -6.70 16.20
N PRO A 246 -6.41 -7.77 16.84
CA PRO A 246 -7.36 -8.64 16.14
C PRO A 246 -8.62 -7.90 15.69
N ALA A 247 -9.15 -7.03 16.55
CA ALA A 247 -10.37 -6.27 16.26
C ALA A 247 -10.16 -5.20 15.16
N GLU A 248 -8.93 -4.75 14.94
CA GLU A 248 -8.54 -3.77 13.91
C GLU A 248 -8.22 -4.44 12.56
N THR A 249 -7.86 -5.73 12.58
CA THR A 249 -7.36 -6.44 11.40
C THR A 249 -8.46 -6.77 10.41
N TRP A 250 -8.26 -6.34 9.15
CA TRP A 250 -9.08 -6.73 8.01
C TRP A 250 -8.52 -7.96 7.29
N SER A 251 -7.22 -7.97 7.00
CA SER A 251 -6.50 -9.11 6.39
C SER A 251 -5.09 -9.23 6.95
N SER A 252 -4.45 -10.39 6.75
CA SER A 252 -3.14 -10.72 7.29
C SER A 252 -2.25 -11.41 6.25
N GLY A 253 -0.98 -11.65 6.62
CA GLY A 253 -0.04 -12.36 5.75
C GLY A 253 0.52 -11.48 4.65
N HIS A 254 0.68 -10.18 4.90
CA HIS A 254 1.29 -9.21 4.00
C HIS A 254 2.75 -8.94 4.37
N ARG A 255 3.56 -8.64 3.36
CA ARG A 255 4.97 -8.28 3.55
C ARG A 255 5.14 -6.76 3.65
N ASN A 256 4.92 -6.04 2.58
CA ASN A 256 5.16 -4.60 2.50
C ASN A 256 4.20 -3.93 1.52
N PRO A 257 2.94 -3.74 1.91
CA PRO A 257 1.89 -3.20 1.06
C PRO A 257 2.06 -1.69 0.86
N TYR A 258 2.44 -1.26 -0.35
CA TYR A 258 2.69 0.13 -0.74
C TYR A 258 1.66 0.72 -1.71
N GLY A 259 0.65 -0.04 -2.12
CA GLY A 259 -0.48 0.47 -2.87
C GLY A 259 -1.79 -0.04 -2.26
N LEU A 260 -2.78 0.82 -2.13
CA LEU A 260 -4.09 0.47 -1.59
C LEU A 260 -5.14 1.38 -2.21
N ALA A 261 -6.09 0.82 -2.96
CA ALA A 261 -7.11 1.59 -3.65
C ALA A 261 -8.40 0.80 -3.84
N PHE A 262 -9.53 1.51 -3.76
CA PHE A 262 -10.83 0.94 -4.11
C PHE A 262 -11.12 1.14 -5.59
N ASP A 263 -11.70 0.13 -6.22
CA ASP A 263 -12.29 0.29 -7.54
C ASP A 263 -13.73 0.82 -7.48
N ALA A 264 -14.33 1.06 -8.65
CA ALA A 264 -15.67 1.62 -8.74
C ALA A 264 -16.76 0.70 -8.16
N GLU A 265 -16.50 -0.59 -8.07
CA GLU A 265 -17.38 -1.60 -7.49
C GLU A 265 -17.18 -1.78 -5.98
N GLY A 266 -16.26 -1.00 -5.37
CA GLY A 266 -15.98 -1.03 -3.95
C GLY A 266 -15.06 -2.18 -3.51
N ARG A 267 -14.35 -2.84 -4.43
CA ARG A 267 -13.35 -3.86 -4.13
C ARG A 267 -12.03 -3.20 -3.77
N LEU A 268 -11.40 -3.67 -2.71
CA LEU A 268 -10.11 -3.16 -2.25
C LEU A 268 -8.98 -3.93 -2.93
N TRP A 269 -8.16 -3.21 -3.69
CA TRP A 269 -6.96 -3.74 -4.33
C TRP A 269 -5.72 -3.24 -3.62
N GLU A 270 -4.71 -4.08 -3.60
CA GLU A 270 -3.45 -3.82 -2.90
C GLU A 270 -2.28 -4.27 -3.77
N THR A 271 -1.16 -3.50 -3.72
CA THR A 271 0.12 -3.93 -4.28
C THR A 271 1.19 -3.97 -3.21
N GLU A 272 1.97 -5.06 -3.19
CA GLU A 272 3.04 -5.22 -2.22
C GLU A 272 4.36 -5.71 -2.84
N MET A 273 5.45 -5.36 -2.15
CA MET A 273 6.78 -5.81 -2.52
C MET A 273 7.04 -7.20 -1.98
N GLY A 274 7.34 -8.12 -2.87
CA GLY A 274 7.93 -9.40 -2.54
C GLY A 274 9.41 -9.28 -2.10
N PRO A 275 10.08 -10.38 -1.78
CA PRO A 275 11.51 -10.39 -1.48
C PRO A 275 12.32 -10.25 -2.79
N ARG A 276 12.91 -11.31 -3.29
CA ARG A 276 13.63 -11.33 -4.57
C ARG A 276 12.72 -11.87 -5.67
N GLY A 277 11.98 -11.01 -6.36
CA GLY A 277 10.81 -11.33 -7.18
C GLY A 277 9.55 -11.48 -6.32
N GLY A 278 8.43 -11.84 -6.97
CA GLY A 278 7.16 -12.08 -6.28
C GLY A 278 6.52 -10.83 -5.70
N ASP A 279 6.71 -9.67 -6.30
CA ASP A 279 5.86 -8.50 -6.05
C ASP A 279 4.45 -8.84 -6.50
N GLU A 280 3.42 -8.36 -5.79
CA GLU A 280 2.05 -8.85 -5.94
C GLU A 280 1.04 -7.73 -6.20
N LEU A 281 -0.04 -8.08 -6.89
CA LEU A 281 -1.31 -7.36 -6.89
C LEU A 281 -2.37 -8.29 -6.32
N ASN A 282 -2.99 -7.87 -5.24
CA ASN A 282 -3.96 -8.63 -4.45
C ASN A 282 -5.35 -7.98 -4.48
N LEU A 283 -6.40 -8.81 -4.54
CA LEU A 283 -7.76 -8.42 -4.18
C LEU A 283 -7.95 -8.72 -2.70
N ILE A 284 -8.14 -7.68 -1.89
CA ILE A 284 -8.20 -7.80 -0.43
C ILE A 284 -9.60 -8.14 0.06
N LEU A 285 -9.71 -9.29 0.71
CA LEU A 285 -10.95 -9.82 1.25
C LEU A 285 -10.92 -9.86 2.79
N PRO A 286 -12.05 -9.63 3.46
CA PRO A 286 -12.12 -9.62 4.92
C PRO A 286 -11.78 -11.00 5.52
N GLY A 287 -10.95 -11.00 6.56
CA GLY A 287 -10.55 -12.20 7.30
C GLY A 287 -9.61 -13.14 6.56
N LYS A 288 -9.13 -12.77 5.38
CA LYS A 288 -8.25 -13.62 4.60
C LYS A 288 -6.78 -13.40 4.93
N ASN A 289 -5.99 -14.47 4.69
CA ASN A 289 -4.55 -14.51 4.89
C ASN A 289 -3.86 -14.69 3.52
N TYR A 290 -2.88 -13.84 3.21
CA TYR A 290 -2.16 -13.80 1.93
C TYR A 290 -0.82 -14.54 1.98
N GLY A 291 -0.51 -15.16 3.11
CA GLY A 291 0.48 -16.25 3.23
C GLY A 291 1.89 -15.82 3.57
N TRP A 292 2.30 -14.54 3.45
CA TRP A 292 3.64 -14.12 3.86
C TRP A 292 3.90 -14.40 5.36
N PRO A 293 5.06 -14.96 5.75
CA PRO A 293 6.23 -15.37 4.96
C PRO A 293 6.24 -16.87 4.60
N LEU A 294 5.11 -17.57 4.74
CA LEU A 294 5.02 -19.02 4.57
C LEU A 294 4.96 -19.43 3.11
N VAL A 295 4.44 -18.55 2.26
CA VAL A 295 4.43 -18.68 0.80
C VAL A 295 4.79 -17.36 0.13
N SER A 296 5.36 -17.41 -1.08
CA SER A 296 5.61 -16.28 -1.96
C SER A 296 5.96 -16.76 -3.36
N GLU A 297 5.66 -15.97 -4.38
CA GLU A 297 6.13 -16.21 -5.76
C GLU A 297 7.57 -15.72 -5.99
N GLY A 298 8.24 -15.24 -4.94
CA GLY A 298 9.63 -14.81 -4.92
C GLY A 298 10.56 -15.79 -4.20
N ARG A 299 11.78 -15.32 -3.93
CA ARG A 299 12.81 -16.08 -3.20
C ARG A 299 13.38 -15.21 -2.08
N ASN A 300 13.90 -15.84 -1.04
CA ASN A 300 14.68 -15.15 -0.03
C ASN A 300 15.94 -14.49 -0.63
N TYR A 301 16.48 -13.47 0.03
CA TYR A 301 17.66 -12.76 -0.49
C TYR A 301 18.93 -13.61 -0.55
N ASP A 302 19.05 -14.63 0.30
CA ASP A 302 20.11 -15.65 0.27
C ASP A 302 19.94 -16.68 -0.86
N GLY A 303 18.80 -16.63 -1.57
CA GLY A 303 18.48 -17.52 -2.68
C GLY A 303 17.68 -18.76 -2.29
N VAL A 304 17.43 -19.00 -0.99
CA VAL A 304 16.59 -20.11 -0.53
C VAL A 304 15.15 -19.92 -1.06
N PRO A 305 14.57 -20.92 -1.72
CA PRO A 305 13.21 -20.84 -2.22
C PRO A 305 12.18 -20.65 -1.09
N ILE A 306 11.17 -19.84 -1.32
CA ILE A 306 9.95 -19.80 -0.52
C ILE A 306 8.93 -20.70 -1.21
N PRO A 307 8.14 -21.51 -0.50
CA PRO A 307 7.08 -22.30 -1.13
C PRO A 307 6.12 -21.40 -1.93
N PRO A 308 5.73 -21.76 -3.16
CA PRO A 308 4.79 -20.96 -3.94
C PRO A 308 3.38 -20.99 -3.33
N GLY A 309 2.57 -19.96 -3.58
CA GLY A 309 1.19 -19.86 -3.09
C GLY A 309 0.33 -21.08 -3.46
N SER A 310 0.57 -21.70 -4.60
CA SER A 310 -0.11 -22.93 -5.05
C SER A 310 0.10 -24.14 -4.14
N SER A 311 1.14 -24.14 -3.30
CA SER A 311 1.41 -25.21 -2.35
C SER A 311 0.53 -25.16 -1.08
N ARG A 312 -0.15 -24.04 -0.84
CA ARG A 312 -0.92 -23.76 0.37
C ARG A 312 -2.29 -23.15 0.01
N PRO A 313 -3.29 -23.97 -0.30
CA PRO A 313 -4.63 -23.52 -0.71
C PRO A 313 -5.44 -22.83 0.41
N ASP A 314 -4.95 -22.85 1.63
CA ASP A 314 -5.49 -22.12 2.79
C ASP A 314 -5.18 -20.61 2.74
N PHE A 315 -4.23 -20.19 1.90
CA PHE A 315 -3.92 -18.79 1.65
C PHE A 315 -4.55 -18.28 0.34
N VAL A 316 -4.79 -16.97 0.29
CA VAL A 316 -5.29 -16.33 -0.95
C VAL A 316 -4.11 -16.06 -1.87
N PRO A 317 -4.10 -16.61 -3.09
CA PRO A 317 -3.03 -16.33 -4.04
C PRO A 317 -3.17 -14.92 -4.61
N PRO A 318 -2.06 -14.29 -5.03
CA PRO A 318 -2.10 -13.00 -5.72
C PRO A 318 -2.85 -13.10 -7.05
N LYS A 319 -3.48 -12.01 -7.49
CA LYS A 319 -4.12 -11.92 -8.81
C LYS A 319 -3.08 -11.74 -9.92
N LEU A 320 -2.01 -11.02 -9.63
CA LEU A 320 -0.83 -10.90 -10.48
C LEU A 320 0.44 -10.91 -9.61
N PHE A 321 1.54 -11.36 -10.20
CA PHE A 321 2.85 -11.19 -9.59
C PHE A 321 3.92 -10.82 -10.64
N TRP A 322 5.02 -10.24 -10.17
CA TRP A 322 6.17 -9.85 -11.00
C TRP A 322 7.45 -10.55 -10.53
N ALA A 323 8.07 -11.24 -11.48
CA ALA A 323 9.40 -11.82 -11.35
C ALA A 323 10.14 -11.65 -12.69
N PRO A 324 11.16 -10.78 -12.76
CA PRO A 324 11.81 -10.06 -11.65
C PRO A 324 10.94 -8.98 -10.99
N SER A 325 11.36 -8.54 -9.79
CA SER A 325 10.70 -7.46 -9.06
C SER A 325 10.64 -6.15 -9.82
N ILE A 326 9.51 -5.45 -9.71
CA ILE A 326 9.32 -4.06 -10.12
C ILE A 326 9.39 -3.10 -8.93
N SER A 327 9.27 -3.61 -7.70
CA SER A 327 9.12 -2.86 -6.45
C SER A 327 7.98 -1.85 -6.51
N PRO A 328 6.71 -2.31 -6.48
CA PRO A 328 5.53 -1.45 -6.55
C PRO A 328 5.52 -0.48 -5.37
N SER A 329 5.21 0.79 -5.64
CA SER A 329 5.31 1.88 -4.66
C SER A 329 3.98 2.56 -4.37
N SER A 330 3.00 2.34 -5.21
CA SER A 330 1.67 2.95 -5.10
C SER A 330 0.70 2.27 -6.07
N LEU A 331 -0.59 2.45 -5.84
CA LEU A 331 -1.65 2.01 -6.73
C LEU A 331 -2.68 3.14 -6.90
N LEU A 332 -2.94 3.52 -8.14
CA LEU A 332 -4.06 4.38 -8.54
C LEU A 332 -5.05 3.53 -9.33
N ILE A 333 -6.34 3.58 -9.02
CA ILE A 333 -7.41 3.15 -9.93
C ILE A 333 -7.98 4.40 -10.57
N TYR A 334 -7.82 4.52 -11.89
CA TYR A 334 -8.01 5.76 -12.63
C TYR A 334 -9.49 5.98 -13.01
N ASP A 335 -10.03 7.17 -12.73
CA ASP A 335 -11.42 7.53 -13.06
C ASP A 335 -11.67 7.81 -14.55
N GLY A 336 -10.63 8.14 -15.31
CA GLY A 336 -10.67 8.16 -16.77
C GLY A 336 -11.07 9.48 -17.41
N LYS A 337 -10.97 10.61 -16.71
CA LYS A 337 -11.41 11.90 -17.27
C LYS A 337 -10.59 12.36 -18.47
N LEU A 338 -9.26 12.29 -18.38
CA LEU A 338 -8.37 12.78 -19.43
C LEU A 338 -7.96 11.69 -20.42
N PHE A 339 -7.93 10.43 -19.95
CA PHE A 339 -7.62 9.23 -20.76
C PHE A 339 -8.80 8.25 -20.68
N PRO A 340 -9.93 8.51 -21.39
CA PRO A 340 -11.15 7.71 -21.25
C PRO A 340 -10.95 6.22 -21.54
N GLN A 341 -9.99 5.88 -22.42
CA GLN A 341 -9.62 4.49 -22.74
C GLN A 341 -8.96 3.74 -21.58
N TRP A 342 -8.52 4.44 -20.52
CA TRP A 342 -7.90 3.85 -19.34
C TRP A 342 -8.80 3.85 -18.11
N LYS A 343 -10.05 4.29 -18.28
CA LYS A 343 -10.99 4.29 -17.16
C LYS A 343 -11.08 2.91 -16.50
N GLY A 344 -10.99 2.88 -15.17
CA GLY A 344 -10.98 1.66 -14.36
C GLY A 344 -9.66 0.88 -14.39
N SER A 345 -8.64 1.32 -15.12
CA SER A 345 -7.31 0.68 -15.08
C SER A 345 -6.58 1.02 -13.78
N GLY A 346 -5.78 0.08 -13.29
CA GLY A 346 -4.82 0.30 -12.21
C GLY A 346 -3.49 0.83 -12.78
N PHE A 347 -2.92 1.85 -12.12
CA PHE A 347 -1.58 2.35 -12.42
C PHE A 347 -0.68 2.16 -11.21
N ILE A 348 0.47 1.55 -11.42
CA ILE A 348 1.43 1.18 -10.40
C ILE A 348 2.75 1.88 -10.68
N GLY A 349 3.27 2.63 -9.72
CA GLY A 349 4.63 3.14 -9.76
C GLY A 349 5.62 2.03 -9.47
N ALA A 350 6.67 1.90 -10.28
CA ALA A 350 7.70 0.90 -10.10
C ALA A 350 9.04 1.56 -9.72
N LEU A 351 9.59 1.16 -8.55
CA LEU A 351 10.87 1.72 -8.08
C LEU A 351 12.05 1.04 -8.77
N SER A 352 12.25 -0.26 -8.57
CA SER A 352 13.35 -0.98 -9.22
C SER A 352 13.08 -1.20 -10.71
N GLY A 353 11.81 -1.19 -11.10
CA GLY A 353 11.41 -1.28 -12.51
C GLY A 353 11.53 0.02 -13.29
N GLU A 354 11.75 1.19 -12.63
CA GLU A 354 11.86 2.53 -13.22
C GLU A 354 10.76 2.83 -14.25
N ALA A 355 9.53 2.39 -13.93
CA ALA A 355 8.44 2.35 -14.89
C ALA A 355 7.10 2.82 -14.28
N LEU A 356 6.18 3.19 -15.16
CA LEU A 356 4.74 3.21 -14.91
C LEU A 356 4.15 1.94 -15.50
N VAL A 357 3.47 1.15 -14.66
CA VAL A 357 2.83 -0.11 -15.06
C VAL A 357 1.31 0.07 -15.04
N ARG A 358 0.62 -0.38 -16.09
CA ARG A 358 -0.85 -0.41 -16.15
C ARG A 358 -1.33 -1.84 -16.08
N VAL A 359 -2.37 -2.04 -15.28
CA VAL A 359 -3.13 -3.28 -15.19
C VAL A 359 -4.59 -3.01 -15.49
N THR A 360 -5.31 -4.01 -15.95
CA THR A 360 -6.76 -3.96 -16.17
C THR A 360 -7.46 -4.98 -15.28
N PHE A 361 -8.70 -4.69 -14.91
CA PHE A 361 -9.51 -5.54 -14.06
C PHE A 361 -10.74 -6.06 -14.79
N SER A 362 -11.15 -7.28 -14.47
CA SER A 362 -12.40 -7.90 -14.93
C SER A 362 -12.98 -8.74 -13.78
N GLY A 363 -13.98 -8.20 -13.09
CA GLY A 363 -14.42 -8.79 -11.83
C GLY A 363 -13.27 -8.91 -10.85
N ASP A 364 -13.09 -10.08 -10.27
CA ASP A 364 -12.02 -10.38 -9.30
C ASP A 364 -10.68 -10.76 -9.96
N SER A 365 -10.55 -10.60 -11.25
CA SER A 365 -9.34 -10.92 -12.01
C SER A 365 -8.64 -9.64 -12.46
N ALA A 366 -7.32 -9.74 -12.66
CA ALA A 366 -6.50 -8.67 -13.18
C ALA A 366 -5.57 -9.17 -14.29
N GLN A 367 -5.14 -8.29 -15.18
CA GLN A 367 -4.20 -8.58 -16.25
C GLN A 367 -3.17 -7.46 -16.38
N LYS A 368 -1.91 -7.82 -16.66
CA LYS A 368 -0.87 -6.87 -17.05
C LYS A 368 -1.20 -6.32 -18.43
N ALA A 369 -1.26 -5.00 -18.57
CA ALA A 369 -1.67 -4.35 -19.81
C ALA A 369 -0.52 -3.61 -20.49
N ASP A 370 0.09 -2.63 -19.82
CA ASP A 370 1.19 -1.86 -20.37
C ASP A 370 2.29 -1.63 -19.34
N ARG A 371 3.50 -1.39 -19.84
CA ARG A 371 4.64 -0.94 -19.07
C ARG A 371 5.39 0.12 -19.86
N TRP A 372 5.56 1.30 -19.28
CA TRP A 372 6.34 2.40 -19.86
C TRP A 372 7.55 2.67 -18.99
N ASP A 373 8.73 2.54 -19.58
CA ASP A 373 9.97 2.97 -18.96
C ASP A 373 9.93 4.48 -18.73
N MET A 374 10.16 4.93 -17.50
CA MET A 374 10.17 6.34 -17.13
C MET A 374 11.60 6.89 -16.98
N GLY A 375 12.62 6.03 -17.01
CA GLY A 375 14.02 6.39 -16.81
C GLY A 375 14.34 6.86 -15.40
N SER A 376 13.42 6.65 -14.47
CA SER A 376 13.51 7.01 -13.06
C SER A 376 12.59 6.15 -12.23
N ARG A 377 12.97 5.92 -10.99
CA ARG A 377 12.15 5.25 -9.99
C ARG A 377 10.87 6.06 -9.72
N ILE A 378 9.72 5.46 -9.86
CA ILE A 378 8.42 6.12 -9.58
C ILE A 378 7.97 5.75 -8.18
N ARG A 379 7.82 6.78 -7.32
CA ARG A 379 7.46 6.63 -5.91
C ARG A 379 5.94 6.67 -5.66
N TRP A 380 5.22 7.50 -6.43
CA TRP A 380 3.80 7.69 -6.21
C TRP A 380 3.10 7.99 -7.53
N VAL A 381 1.87 7.51 -7.66
CA VAL A 381 0.98 7.76 -8.81
C VAL A 381 -0.37 8.21 -8.28
N GLY A 382 -0.96 9.24 -8.88
CA GLY A 382 -2.30 9.69 -8.55
C GLY A 382 -2.99 10.43 -9.69
N GLU A 383 -4.31 10.57 -9.60
CA GLU A 383 -5.11 11.36 -10.53
C GLU A 383 -5.31 12.77 -9.99
N GLY A 384 -5.07 13.76 -10.82
CA GLY A 384 -5.32 15.16 -10.50
C GLY A 384 -6.78 15.57 -10.74
N PRO A 385 -7.20 16.71 -10.17
CA PRO A 385 -8.55 17.22 -10.36
C PRO A 385 -8.89 17.53 -11.82
N ASP A 386 -7.88 17.73 -12.65
CA ASP A 386 -7.95 17.92 -14.09
C ASP A 386 -8.02 16.61 -14.89
N GLY A 387 -8.00 15.46 -14.21
CA GLY A 387 -7.97 14.11 -14.80
C GLY A 387 -6.59 13.69 -15.33
N GLY A 388 -5.55 14.51 -15.18
CA GLY A 388 -4.18 14.12 -15.50
C GLY A 388 -3.65 13.08 -14.53
N ILE A 389 -2.75 12.21 -15.00
CA ILE A 389 -2.02 11.30 -14.13
C ILE A 389 -0.75 12.02 -13.68
N TYR A 390 -0.54 12.04 -12.37
CA TYR A 390 0.63 12.65 -11.75
C TYR A 390 1.54 11.60 -11.15
N LEU A 391 2.84 11.78 -11.30
CA LEU A 391 3.87 10.89 -10.78
C LEU A 391 4.86 11.66 -9.93
N LEU A 392 5.22 11.11 -8.76
CA LEU A 392 6.42 11.53 -8.05
C LEU A 392 7.55 10.54 -8.34
N GLU A 393 8.69 11.04 -8.77
CA GLU A 393 9.92 10.25 -8.82
C GLU A 393 10.46 10.01 -7.40
N ASP A 394 11.39 9.07 -7.26
CA ASP A 394 12.06 8.76 -5.99
C ASP A 394 13.49 9.33 -5.99
N GLY A 395 13.96 9.75 -4.81
CA GLY A 395 15.34 10.20 -4.59
C GLY A 395 15.51 11.71 -4.45
N THR A 396 16.75 12.17 -4.56
CA THR A 396 17.09 13.59 -4.51
C THR A 396 16.81 14.24 -5.87
N ARG A 397 16.33 15.50 -5.88
CA ARG A 397 15.90 16.21 -7.10
C ARG A 397 14.82 15.45 -7.89
N ALA A 398 13.97 14.73 -7.17
CA ALA A 398 12.86 13.97 -7.73
C ALA A 398 11.79 14.90 -8.29
N ARG A 399 11.34 14.64 -9.51
CA ARG A 399 10.36 15.47 -10.20
C ARG A 399 8.92 15.05 -9.84
N LEU A 400 8.05 16.04 -9.76
CA LEU A 400 6.62 15.85 -9.91
C LEU A 400 6.30 16.00 -11.40
N LEU A 401 5.81 14.95 -12.00
CA LEU A 401 5.45 14.89 -13.42
C LEU A 401 3.94 14.87 -13.59
N ARG A 402 3.45 15.50 -14.67
CA ARG A 402 2.06 15.42 -15.13
C ARG A 402 2.03 14.77 -16.50
N LEU A 403 1.17 13.75 -16.64
CA LEU A 403 0.91 13.05 -17.89
C LEU A 403 -0.38 13.59 -18.53
N THR A 404 -0.32 13.87 -19.82
CA THR A 404 -1.45 14.28 -20.65
C THR A 404 -1.47 13.47 -21.95
N PRO A 405 -2.59 13.30 -22.65
CA PRO A 405 -2.61 12.62 -23.94
C PRO A 405 -1.57 13.21 -24.90
N ALA A 406 -0.82 12.34 -25.56
CA ALA A 406 0.05 12.79 -26.64
C ALA A 406 -0.79 13.47 -27.74
N LYS A 407 -0.26 14.56 -28.30
CA LYS A 407 -0.92 15.15 -29.48
C LYS A 407 -0.85 14.11 -30.60
N PRO A 408 -1.92 13.96 -31.40
CA PRO A 408 -1.83 13.15 -32.61
C PRO A 408 -0.62 13.64 -33.43
N SER A 409 0.25 12.70 -33.83
CA SER A 409 1.26 13.00 -34.84
C SER A 409 0.50 13.37 -36.12
N GLY A 410 0.53 14.67 -36.49
CA GLY A 410 -0.06 15.17 -37.72
C GLY A 410 0.60 14.58 -38.96
#